data_ec120e39adab2a3d7b2b0e90afddd62e
#
_entry.id   ec120e39adab2a3d7b2b0e90afddd62e
#
_cell.length_a   1.000
_cell.length_b   1.000
_cell.length_c   1.000
_cell.angle_alpha   90.00
_cell.angle_beta   90.00
_cell.angle_gamma   90.00
#
_symmetry.space_group_name_H-M   'P 1'
#
loop_
_entity.id
_entity.type
_entity.pdbx_description
1 polymer ?
#
loop_
_entity_poly.entity_id
_entity_poly.type
_entity_poly.pdbx_seq_one_letter_code
_entity_poly.pdbx_strand_id
1 'polypeptide(L)'
;ACEALGVEFESVASAVRGALRSLLQDLPNLPELTLMDDSPTANAETRAWLRDSGILAEAAEGAAAEGAAQAPVEVRVRTGRDVYDIAMQHVKAGQPQRAIELLLREAAQEKSERARFLRRSQAARIMVESGLEVVAVPILRELLEQIDRHSLEEWEAGETVAQPLGLLYRCLQKLDGDSSTAEELYLRVCRLDPLQAIRFTNSAPGGDDEPGD
;
A
#
# COMPACT_ATOMS: atom_id res chain seq x y z
N ALA A 1 -4.92 -11.31 -29.46
CA ALA A 1 -4.65 -12.77 -29.54
C ALA A 1 -5.62 -13.47 -30.51
N CYS A 2 -6.95 -13.36 -30.31
CA CYS A 2 -7.94 -14.03 -31.20
C CYS A 2 -7.86 -13.54 -32.67
N GLU A 3 -7.55 -12.27 -32.90
CA GLU A 3 -7.39 -11.72 -34.26
C GLU A 3 -6.15 -12.29 -34.99
N ALA A 4 -5.12 -12.67 -34.24
CA ALA A 4 -3.92 -13.29 -34.81
C ALA A 4 -4.09 -14.78 -35.13
N LEU A 5 -5.18 -15.43 -34.64
CA LEU A 5 -5.46 -16.85 -34.81
C LEU A 5 -6.33 -17.17 -36.04
N GLY A 6 -6.83 -16.16 -36.77
CA GLY A 6 -7.57 -16.31 -38.02
C GLY A 6 -9.09 -16.27 -37.87
N VAL A 7 -9.77 -16.41 -39.03
CA VAL A 7 -11.22 -16.20 -39.20
C VAL A 7 -12.09 -17.13 -38.30
N GLU A 8 -11.60 -18.30 -37.93
CA GLU A 8 -12.30 -19.23 -37.05
C GLU A 8 -12.56 -18.68 -35.65
N PHE A 9 -11.74 -17.72 -35.17
CA PHE A 9 -11.86 -17.12 -33.85
C PHE A 9 -12.55 -15.75 -33.86
N GLU A 10 -13.01 -15.28 -34.99
CA GLU A 10 -13.63 -13.95 -35.11
C GLU A 10 -14.96 -13.85 -34.37
N SER A 11 -15.75 -14.95 -34.36
CA SER A 11 -16.97 -15.02 -33.58
C SER A 11 -16.73 -14.94 -32.08
N VAL A 12 -15.66 -15.58 -31.59
CA VAL A 12 -15.26 -15.54 -30.20
C VAL A 12 -14.75 -14.13 -29.83
N ALA A 13 -13.93 -13.54 -30.71
CA ALA A 13 -13.43 -12.18 -30.52
C ALA A 13 -14.58 -11.15 -30.46
N SER A 14 -15.59 -11.30 -31.31
CA SER A 14 -16.77 -10.46 -31.31
C SER A 14 -17.59 -10.61 -30.04
N ALA A 15 -17.80 -11.86 -29.57
CA ALA A 15 -18.49 -12.12 -28.32
C ALA A 15 -17.77 -11.52 -27.11
N VAL A 16 -16.44 -11.64 -27.03
CA VAL A 16 -15.61 -11.03 -25.99
C VAL A 16 -15.70 -9.52 -26.01
N ARG A 17 -15.60 -8.89 -27.19
CA ARG A 17 -15.78 -7.43 -27.33
C ARG A 17 -17.16 -6.98 -26.89
N GLY A 18 -18.22 -7.74 -27.25
CA GLY A 18 -19.58 -7.47 -26.81
C GLY A 18 -19.74 -7.52 -25.29
N ALA A 19 -19.19 -8.58 -24.65
CA ALA A 19 -19.23 -8.73 -23.20
C ALA A 19 -18.47 -7.60 -22.48
N LEU A 20 -17.28 -7.23 -22.99
CA LEU A 20 -16.50 -6.12 -22.45
C LEU A 20 -17.22 -4.77 -22.60
N ARG A 21 -17.89 -4.54 -23.73
CA ARG A 21 -18.70 -3.34 -23.94
C ARG A 21 -19.84 -3.26 -22.93
N SER A 22 -20.58 -4.35 -22.73
CA SER A 22 -21.64 -4.40 -21.72
C SER A 22 -21.10 -4.16 -20.32
N LEU A 23 -19.99 -4.78 -19.95
CA LEU A 23 -19.35 -4.59 -18.65
C LEU A 23 -18.94 -3.13 -18.42
N LEU A 24 -18.38 -2.47 -19.43
CA LEU A 24 -17.94 -1.07 -19.32
C LEU A 24 -19.11 -0.07 -19.41
N GLN A 25 -20.26 -0.45 -19.94
CA GLN A 25 -21.49 0.32 -19.82
C GLN A 25 -22.02 0.28 -18.38
N ASP A 26 -21.96 -0.88 -17.73
CA ASP A 26 -22.41 -1.03 -16.33
C ASP A 26 -21.38 -0.41 -15.34
N LEU A 27 -20.09 -0.50 -15.66
CA LEU A 27 -18.98 -0.04 -14.81
C LEU A 27 -17.97 0.82 -15.61
N PRO A 28 -18.35 2.07 -15.98
CA PRO A 28 -17.53 2.91 -16.86
C PRO A 28 -16.15 3.25 -16.28
N ASN A 29 -16.03 3.33 -14.97
CA ASN A 29 -14.78 3.65 -14.29
C ASN A 29 -13.84 2.43 -14.06
N LEU A 30 -14.27 1.22 -14.45
CA LEU A 30 -13.50 -0.01 -14.21
C LEU A 30 -12.05 0.08 -14.72
N PRO A 31 -11.74 0.61 -15.92
CA PRO A 31 -10.34 0.72 -16.39
C PRO A 31 -9.48 1.69 -15.60
N GLU A 32 -10.08 2.56 -14.79
CA GLU A 32 -9.40 3.58 -13.99
C GLU A 32 -9.18 3.13 -12.54
N LEU A 33 -9.84 2.04 -12.13
CA LEU A 33 -9.68 1.48 -10.80
C LEU A 33 -8.29 0.84 -10.66
N THR A 34 -7.83 0.79 -9.42
CA THR A 34 -6.63 0.04 -9.03
C THR A 34 -7.01 -1.25 -8.33
N LEU A 35 -6.22 -2.29 -8.57
CA LEU A 35 -6.30 -3.55 -7.84
C LEU A 35 -5.73 -3.37 -6.42
N MET A 36 -5.82 -4.39 -5.59
CA MET A 36 -5.35 -4.33 -4.19
C MET A 36 -3.83 -4.13 -4.07
N ASP A 37 -3.07 -4.49 -5.10
CA ASP A 37 -1.62 -4.29 -5.21
C ASP A 37 -1.23 -2.94 -5.83
N ASP A 38 -2.18 -2.00 -5.93
CA ASP A 38 -2.05 -0.69 -6.57
C ASP A 38 -1.76 -0.74 -8.08
N SER A 39 -1.79 -1.92 -8.71
CA SER A 39 -1.72 -2.02 -10.16
C SER A 39 -3.04 -1.56 -10.80
N PRO A 40 -3.00 -0.90 -11.97
CA PRO A 40 -4.23 -0.51 -12.64
C PRO A 40 -4.97 -1.74 -13.17
N THR A 41 -6.29 -1.76 -13.05
CA THR A 41 -7.18 -2.81 -13.59
C THR A 41 -6.97 -2.99 -15.11
N ALA A 42 -6.70 -1.89 -15.82
CA ALA A 42 -6.29 -1.89 -17.20
C ALA A 42 -4.94 -1.18 -17.35
N ASN A 43 -3.92 -1.90 -17.78
CA ASN A 43 -2.62 -1.30 -18.11
C ASN A 43 -2.71 -0.40 -19.35
N ALA A 44 -1.62 0.32 -19.67
CA ALA A 44 -1.60 1.26 -20.80
C ALA A 44 -1.92 0.60 -22.15
N GLU A 45 -1.44 -0.61 -22.37
CA GLU A 45 -1.68 -1.40 -23.58
C GLU A 45 -3.15 -1.82 -23.69
N THR A 46 -3.75 -2.30 -22.59
CA THR A 46 -5.16 -2.65 -22.53
C THR A 46 -6.05 -1.43 -22.80
N ARG A 47 -5.73 -0.28 -22.23
CA ARG A 47 -6.50 0.95 -22.47
C ARG A 47 -6.39 1.43 -23.92
N ALA A 48 -5.20 1.32 -24.53
CA ALA A 48 -5.02 1.62 -25.95
C ALA A 48 -5.87 0.69 -26.82
N TRP A 49 -5.82 -0.62 -26.54
CA TRP A 49 -6.62 -1.60 -27.26
C TRP A 49 -8.14 -1.37 -27.10
N LEU A 50 -8.62 -1.04 -25.90
CA LEU A 50 -10.03 -0.72 -25.66
C LEU A 50 -10.51 0.51 -26.46
N ARG A 51 -9.65 1.54 -26.62
CA ARG A 51 -9.93 2.72 -27.45
C ARG A 51 -9.93 2.35 -28.94
N ASP A 52 -8.91 1.63 -29.40
CA ASP A 52 -8.77 1.23 -30.80
C ASP A 52 -9.91 0.27 -31.23
N SER A 53 -10.41 -0.53 -30.30
CA SER A 53 -11.55 -1.43 -30.51
C SER A 53 -12.92 -0.74 -30.42
N GLY A 54 -12.97 0.59 -30.18
CA GLY A 54 -14.21 1.36 -30.06
C GLY A 54 -15.05 1.02 -28.82
N ILE A 55 -14.47 0.30 -27.84
CA ILE A 55 -15.20 -0.11 -26.62
C ILE A 55 -15.28 1.04 -25.63
N LEU A 56 -14.25 1.91 -25.57
CA LEU A 56 -14.22 3.09 -24.69
C LEU A 56 -14.78 4.38 -25.35
N ALA A 57 -14.96 4.42 -26.65
CA ALA A 57 -15.39 5.63 -27.36
C ALA A 57 -16.85 6.01 -27.07
N GLU A 58 -17.73 5.07 -26.77
CA GLU A 58 -19.16 5.33 -26.51
C GLU A 58 -19.42 5.81 -25.06
N ALA A 59 -18.48 5.61 -24.14
CA ALA A 59 -18.63 6.08 -22.75
C ALA A 59 -18.30 7.59 -22.59
N ALA A 60 -17.57 8.19 -23.55
CA ALA A 60 -17.16 9.60 -23.50
C ALA A 60 -18.23 10.55 -24.09
N GLU A 61 -19.12 10.08 -24.97
CA GLU A 61 -20.16 10.91 -25.57
C GLU A 61 -21.40 11.09 -24.71
N GLY A 62 -21.63 10.21 -23.71
CA GLY A 62 -22.74 10.32 -22.76
C GLY A 62 -22.50 11.27 -21.59
N ALA A 63 -21.27 11.68 -21.33
CA ALA A 63 -20.90 12.54 -20.19
C ALA A 63 -20.62 14.00 -20.54
N ALA A 64 -20.81 14.40 -21.81
CA ALA A 64 -20.48 15.75 -22.29
C ALA A 64 -21.62 16.77 -22.23
N ALA A 65 -22.68 16.51 -21.45
CA ALA A 65 -23.76 17.47 -21.24
C ALA A 65 -24.00 17.62 -19.74
N GLU A 66 -23.14 18.30 -19.05
CA GLU A 66 -23.40 19.29 -17.99
C GLU A 66 -22.15 19.57 -17.15
N GLY A 67 -21.60 20.78 -17.34
CA GLY A 67 -20.96 21.50 -16.25
C GLY A 67 -19.44 21.48 -16.13
N ALA A 68 -18.88 22.62 -16.52
CA ALA A 68 -17.70 23.27 -15.96
C ALA A 68 -16.32 22.62 -16.17
N ALA A 69 -15.54 23.32 -16.98
CA ALA A 69 -14.09 23.34 -17.06
C ALA A 69 -13.37 22.80 -15.82
N GLN A 70 -13.05 21.51 -15.83
CA GLN A 70 -11.95 20.97 -15.05
C GLN A 70 -10.79 20.78 -16.00
N ALA A 71 -9.71 21.52 -15.71
CA ALA A 71 -8.41 21.37 -16.35
C ALA A 71 -8.03 19.88 -16.44
N PRO A 72 -7.25 19.48 -17.46
CA PRO A 72 -6.80 18.11 -17.58
C PRO A 72 -6.14 17.71 -16.27
N VAL A 73 -6.72 16.70 -15.62
CA VAL A 73 -6.06 16.00 -14.52
C VAL A 73 -4.87 15.34 -15.18
N GLU A 74 -3.74 16.06 -15.20
CA GLU A 74 -2.46 15.42 -15.38
C GLU A 74 -2.45 14.25 -14.43
N VAL A 75 -2.52 13.04 -14.97
CA VAL A 75 -2.03 11.85 -14.30
C VAL A 75 -0.56 12.18 -14.03
N ARG A 76 -0.31 12.83 -12.92
CA ARG A 76 1.01 12.92 -12.34
C ARG A 76 1.41 11.48 -12.05
N VAL A 77 2.01 10.83 -13.04
CA VAL A 77 3.05 9.86 -12.72
C VAL A 77 3.96 10.62 -11.79
N ARG A 78 3.78 10.40 -10.50
CA ARG A 78 4.64 10.94 -9.46
C ARG A 78 6.01 10.26 -9.62
N THR A 79 6.75 10.62 -10.65
CA THR A 79 8.22 10.54 -10.71
C THR A 79 8.80 11.66 -9.83
N GLY A 80 8.10 11.97 -8.74
CA GLY A 80 8.56 12.83 -7.69
C GLY A 80 9.18 11.96 -6.61
N ARG A 81 10.25 12.42 -6.00
CA ARG A 81 10.82 11.84 -4.78
C ARG A 81 9.69 11.32 -3.92
N ASP A 82 9.75 10.03 -3.56
CA ASP A 82 8.72 9.44 -2.71
C ASP A 82 8.53 10.34 -1.49
N VAL A 83 7.28 10.58 -1.10
CA VAL A 83 6.95 11.37 0.08
C VAL A 83 7.74 10.89 1.31
N TYR A 84 8.02 9.59 1.36
CA TYR A 84 8.88 9.00 2.38
C TYR A 84 10.32 9.53 2.33
N ASP A 85 10.91 9.74 1.14
CA ASP A 85 12.25 10.32 1.02
C ASP A 85 12.30 11.76 1.54
N ILE A 86 11.23 12.54 1.30
CA ILE A 86 11.09 13.89 1.83
C ILE A 86 10.94 13.84 3.36
N ALA A 87 10.13 12.94 3.89
CA ALA A 87 9.99 12.75 5.33
C ALA A 87 11.33 12.36 5.97
N MET A 88 12.11 11.47 5.36
CA MET A 88 13.44 11.10 5.84
C MET A 88 14.45 12.25 5.81
N GLN A 89 14.32 13.21 4.88
CA GLN A 89 15.12 14.45 4.92
C GLN A 89 14.77 15.29 6.14
N HIS A 90 13.49 15.40 6.52
CA HIS A 90 13.09 16.09 7.75
C HIS A 90 13.62 15.38 9.01
N VAL A 91 13.62 14.06 9.04
CA VAL A 91 14.21 13.28 10.14
C VAL A 91 15.71 13.58 10.27
N LYS A 92 16.45 13.52 9.15
CA LYS A 92 17.89 13.85 9.11
C LYS A 92 18.19 15.30 9.52
N ALA A 93 17.25 16.22 9.30
CA ALA A 93 17.33 17.62 9.74
C ALA A 93 16.94 17.82 11.21
N GLY A 94 16.68 16.74 11.97
CA GLY A 94 16.28 16.81 13.37
C GLY A 94 14.82 17.27 13.59
N GLN A 95 13.95 17.11 12.57
CA GLN A 95 12.56 17.54 12.59
C GLN A 95 11.60 16.35 12.40
N PRO A 96 11.61 15.32 13.28
CA PRO A 96 10.78 14.14 13.09
C PRO A 96 9.28 14.44 13.12
N GLN A 97 8.83 15.45 13.89
CA GLN A 97 7.42 15.84 13.94
C GLN A 97 6.89 16.25 12.56
N ARG A 98 7.69 17.02 11.79
CA ARG A 98 7.31 17.41 10.42
C ARG A 98 7.24 16.23 9.46
N ALA A 99 8.14 15.26 9.63
CA ALA A 99 8.11 14.03 8.83
C ALA A 99 6.84 13.22 9.12
N ILE A 100 6.49 13.07 10.39
CA ILE A 100 5.27 12.38 10.82
C ILE A 100 4.02 13.09 10.30
N GLU A 101 3.94 14.41 10.46
CA GLU A 101 2.81 15.23 9.96
C GLU A 101 2.65 15.07 8.45
N LEU A 102 3.73 15.12 7.69
CA LEU A 102 3.72 14.94 6.24
C LEU A 102 3.14 13.58 5.85
N LEU A 103 3.64 12.49 6.45
CA LEU A 103 3.19 11.13 6.13
C LEU A 103 1.74 10.88 6.54
N LEU A 104 1.29 11.37 7.70
CA LEU A 104 -0.11 11.23 8.13
C LEU A 104 -1.06 12.05 7.27
N ARG A 105 -0.66 13.24 6.80
CA ARG A 105 -1.42 14.04 5.85
C ARG A 105 -1.57 13.34 4.50
N GLU A 106 -0.48 12.79 3.99
CA GLU A 106 -0.52 12.00 2.75
C GLU A 106 -1.39 10.74 2.93
N ALA A 107 -1.26 10.02 4.04
CA ALA A 107 -2.13 8.88 4.34
C ALA A 107 -3.62 9.25 4.31
N ALA A 108 -3.99 10.43 4.80
CA ALA A 108 -5.38 10.91 4.78
C ALA A 108 -5.90 11.25 3.37
N GLN A 109 -5.00 11.55 2.43
CA GLN A 109 -5.32 11.90 1.04
C GLN A 109 -5.25 10.69 0.09
N GLU A 110 -4.61 9.60 0.52
CA GLU A 110 -4.50 8.39 -0.30
C GLU A 110 -5.87 7.75 -0.53
N LYS A 111 -6.15 7.40 -1.78
CA LYS A 111 -7.37 6.71 -2.18
C LYS A 111 -7.27 5.20 -1.95
N SER A 112 -6.08 4.64 -2.15
CA SER A 112 -5.79 3.22 -1.93
C SER A 112 -5.62 2.94 -0.45
N GLU A 113 -6.30 1.91 0.06
CA GLU A 113 -6.13 1.45 1.45
C GLU A 113 -4.72 0.90 1.69
N ARG A 114 -4.15 0.23 0.70
CA ARG A 114 -2.77 -0.25 0.74
C ARG A 114 -1.77 0.91 0.87
N ALA A 115 -1.90 1.96 0.06
CA ALA A 115 -1.03 3.13 0.14
C ALA A 115 -1.19 3.84 1.49
N ARG A 116 -2.42 3.95 2.01
CA ARG A 116 -2.71 4.50 3.35
C ARG A 116 -2.03 3.69 4.45
N PHE A 117 -2.13 2.36 4.39
CA PHE A 117 -1.46 1.45 5.30
C PHE A 117 0.06 1.66 5.30
N LEU A 118 0.69 1.73 4.11
CA LEU A 118 2.12 1.96 3.97
C LEU A 118 2.55 3.31 4.58
N ARG A 119 1.84 4.41 4.29
CA ARG A 119 2.16 5.73 4.85
C ARG A 119 2.02 5.78 6.37
N ARG A 120 1.00 5.13 6.93
CA ARG A 120 0.81 5.02 8.39
C ARG A 120 1.89 4.16 9.03
N SER A 121 2.31 3.06 8.42
CA SER A 121 3.43 2.22 8.86
C SER A 121 4.75 3.02 8.88
N GLN A 122 5.02 3.79 7.82
CA GLN A 122 6.19 4.66 7.74
C GLN A 122 6.18 5.75 8.82
N ALA A 123 5.04 6.38 9.09
CA ALA A 123 4.90 7.37 10.15
C ALA A 123 5.14 6.76 11.54
N ALA A 124 4.55 5.58 11.81
CA ALA A 124 4.75 4.86 13.06
C ALA A 124 6.22 4.46 13.27
N ARG A 125 6.92 4.07 12.20
CA ARG A 125 8.36 3.79 12.24
C ARG A 125 9.15 5.01 12.72
N ILE A 126 8.91 6.18 12.12
CA ILE A 126 9.60 7.42 12.53
C ILE A 126 9.27 7.78 13.98
N MET A 127 8.02 7.57 14.43
CA MET A 127 7.63 7.78 15.83
C MET A 127 8.46 6.90 16.77
N VAL A 128 8.55 5.60 16.50
CA VAL A 128 9.30 4.66 17.34
C VAL A 128 10.79 4.97 17.32
N GLU A 129 11.38 5.29 16.17
CA GLU A 129 12.79 5.68 16.03
C GLU A 129 13.11 7.02 16.75
N SER A 130 12.08 7.87 16.95
CA SER A 130 12.19 9.16 17.65
C SER A 130 11.83 9.10 19.14
N GLY A 131 11.60 7.91 19.70
CA GLY A 131 11.26 7.73 21.12
C GLY A 131 9.80 8.07 21.47
N LEU A 132 8.91 8.08 20.48
CA LEU A 132 7.49 8.40 20.65
C LEU A 132 6.64 7.11 20.67
N GLU A 133 7.08 6.06 21.36
CA GLU A 133 6.46 4.74 21.40
C GLU A 133 5.01 4.81 21.87
N VAL A 134 4.72 5.60 22.91
CA VAL A 134 3.38 5.75 23.47
C VAL A 134 2.38 6.27 22.42
N VAL A 135 2.84 7.17 21.53
CA VAL A 135 2.01 7.73 20.45
C VAL A 135 1.89 6.75 19.27
N ALA A 136 2.93 5.95 19.04
CA ALA A 136 2.95 4.97 17.94
C ALA A 136 2.04 3.76 18.21
N VAL A 137 1.91 3.31 19.46
CA VAL A 137 1.15 2.09 19.83
C VAL A 137 -0.29 2.09 19.31
N PRO A 138 -1.11 3.13 19.47
CA PRO A 138 -2.47 3.13 18.92
C PRO A 138 -2.50 2.94 17.41
N ILE A 139 -1.61 3.61 16.68
CA ILE A 139 -1.51 3.51 15.21
C ILE A 139 -1.10 2.09 14.80
N LEU A 140 -0.11 1.52 15.49
CA LEU A 140 0.37 0.16 15.21
C LEU A 140 -0.68 -0.90 15.52
N ARG A 141 -1.51 -0.70 16.55
CA ARG A 141 -2.65 -1.59 16.84
C ARG A 141 -3.72 -1.54 15.75
N GLU A 142 -4.05 -0.34 15.24
CA GLU A 142 -4.96 -0.23 14.10
C GLU A 142 -4.39 -0.90 12.83
N LEU A 143 -3.08 -0.82 12.61
CA LEU A 143 -2.42 -1.53 11.50
C LEU A 143 -2.48 -3.04 11.70
N LEU A 144 -2.30 -3.55 12.93
CA LEU A 144 -2.48 -4.96 13.27
C LEU A 144 -3.92 -5.42 12.96
N GLU A 145 -4.93 -4.65 13.38
CA GLU A 145 -6.33 -4.96 13.05
C GLU A 145 -6.59 -4.99 11.54
N GLN A 146 -5.95 -4.11 10.76
CA GLN A 146 -6.05 -4.13 9.29
C GLN A 146 -5.38 -5.37 8.70
N ILE A 147 -4.20 -5.77 9.20
CA ILE A 147 -3.51 -6.99 8.80
C ILE A 147 -4.43 -8.21 9.01
N ASP A 148 -5.02 -8.33 10.19
CA ASP A 148 -5.87 -9.47 10.54
C ASP A 148 -7.19 -9.45 9.75
N ARG A 149 -7.84 -8.30 9.63
CA ARG A 149 -9.11 -8.15 8.91
C ARG A 149 -9.01 -8.49 7.43
N HIS A 150 -7.89 -8.12 6.81
CA HIS A 150 -7.70 -8.30 5.37
C HIS A 150 -6.77 -9.48 5.03
N SER A 151 -6.38 -10.30 6.02
CA SER A 151 -5.46 -11.43 5.84
C SER A 151 -4.20 -11.03 5.04
N LEU A 152 -3.59 -9.88 5.37
CA LEU A 152 -2.47 -9.33 4.58
C LEU A 152 -1.29 -10.29 4.52
N GLU A 153 -1.11 -11.16 5.51
CA GLU A 153 -0.05 -12.17 5.54
C GLU A 153 -0.12 -13.16 4.37
N GLU A 154 -1.30 -13.32 3.75
CA GLU A 154 -1.52 -14.30 2.68
C GLU A 154 -1.16 -13.78 1.29
N TRP A 155 -1.21 -12.47 1.06
CA TRP A 155 -1.08 -11.90 -0.27
C TRP A 155 -0.15 -10.67 -0.39
N GLU A 156 0.16 -9.99 0.72
CA GLU A 156 1.10 -8.87 0.71
C GLU A 156 2.54 -9.37 0.95
N ALA A 157 3.53 -8.57 0.56
CA ALA A 157 4.93 -8.90 0.80
C ALA A 157 5.22 -9.02 2.30
N GLY A 158 5.87 -10.12 2.72
CA GLY A 158 6.16 -10.41 4.14
C GLY A 158 6.90 -9.27 4.84
N GLU A 159 7.85 -8.61 4.17
CA GLU A 159 8.57 -7.45 4.69
C GLU A 159 7.62 -6.29 5.04
N THR A 160 6.61 -6.02 4.20
CA THR A 160 5.63 -4.95 4.40
C THR A 160 4.76 -5.19 5.63
N VAL A 161 4.36 -6.45 5.85
CA VAL A 161 3.52 -6.84 6.99
C VAL A 161 4.33 -6.97 8.27
N ALA A 162 5.54 -7.54 8.19
CA ALA A 162 6.42 -7.73 9.35
C ALA A 162 6.86 -6.41 9.99
N GLN A 163 6.99 -5.33 9.20
CA GLN A 163 7.46 -4.04 9.71
C GLN A 163 6.58 -3.47 10.84
N PRO A 164 5.27 -3.23 10.67
CA PRO A 164 4.43 -2.71 11.75
C PRO A 164 4.31 -3.68 12.92
N LEU A 165 4.30 -5.01 12.69
CA LEU A 165 4.27 -6.01 13.75
C LEU A 165 5.52 -5.95 14.62
N GLY A 166 6.70 -5.86 14.02
CA GLY A 166 7.96 -5.74 14.73
C GLY A 166 8.12 -4.42 15.49
N LEU A 167 7.58 -3.32 14.94
CA LEU A 167 7.54 -2.05 15.65
C LEU A 167 6.62 -2.12 16.88
N LEU A 168 5.45 -2.74 16.76
CA LEU A 168 4.54 -2.94 17.89
C LEU A 168 5.17 -3.82 18.98
N TYR A 169 5.82 -4.93 18.57
CA TYR A 169 6.58 -5.78 19.48
C TYR A 169 7.60 -4.97 20.30
N ARG A 170 8.44 -4.14 19.65
CA ARG A 170 9.40 -3.27 20.33
C ARG A 170 8.76 -2.28 21.30
N CYS A 171 7.64 -1.68 20.88
CA CYS A 171 6.91 -0.77 21.76
C CYS A 171 6.38 -1.48 23.02
N LEU A 172 5.80 -2.67 22.86
CA LEU A 172 5.28 -3.45 23.98
C LEU A 172 6.39 -3.89 24.94
N GLN A 173 7.55 -4.32 24.41
CA GLN A 173 8.70 -4.64 25.25
C GLN A 173 9.20 -3.44 26.06
N LYS A 174 9.31 -2.27 25.41
CA LYS A 174 9.83 -1.06 26.07
C LYS A 174 8.86 -0.45 27.09
N LEU A 175 7.57 -0.65 26.90
CA LEU A 175 6.51 -0.08 27.75
C LEU A 175 5.98 -1.08 28.80
N ASP A 176 6.70 -2.18 29.05
CA ASP A 176 6.27 -3.28 29.93
C ASP A 176 4.82 -3.74 29.62
N GLY A 177 4.51 -3.82 28.33
CA GLY A 177 3.21 -4.24 27.83
C GLY A 177 2.97 -5.75 28.01
N ASP A 178 1.82 -6.21 27.48
CA ASP A 178 1.43 -7.62 27.53
C ASP A 178 2.47 -8.52 26.83
N SER A 179 3.17 -9.31 27.61
CA SER A 179 4.22 -10.21 27.13
C SER A 179 3.69 -11.32 26.22
N SER A 180 2.44 -11.77 26.43
CA SER A 180 1.81 -12.79 25.57
C SER A 180 1.57 -12.26 24.17
N THR A 181 1.02 -11.05 24.07
CA THR A 181 0.85 -10.36 22.77
C THR A 181 2.19 -10.08 22.10
N ALA A 182 3.21 -9.69 22.87
CA ALA A 182 4.53 -9.44 22.34
C ALA A 182 5.17 -10.71 21.74
N GLU A 183 5.05 -11.85 22.44
CA GLU A 183 5.56 -13.13 21.95
C GLU A 183 4.87 -13.58 20.67
N GLU A 184 3.54 -13.46 20.59
CA GLU A 184 2.77 -13.78 19.38
C GLU A 184 3.22 -12.92 18.19
N LEU A 185 3.37 -11.61 18.38
CA LEU A 185 3.84 -10.70 17.35
C LEU A 185 5.24 -11.07 16.86
N TYR A 186 6.14 -11.40 17.79
CA TYR A 186 7.50 -11.83 17.43
C TYR A 186 7.52 -13.10 16.58
N LEU A 187 6.71 -14.11 16.94
CA LEU A 187 6.58 -15.34 16.16
C LEU A 187 6.02 -15.07 14.76
N ARG A 188 5.07 -14.14 14.63
CA ARG A 188 4.55 -13.71 13.31
C ARG A 188 5.64 -13.04 12.48
N VAL A 189 6.43 -12.14 13.06
CA VAL A 189 7.56 -11.50 12.36
C VAL A 189 8.60 -12.51 11.93
N CYS A 190 8.96 -13.48 12.79
CA CYS A 190 9.90 -14.55 12.44
C CYS A 190 9.45 -15.36 11.21
N ARG A 191 8.14 -15.58 11.08
CA ARG A 191 7.56 -16.32 9.96
C ARG A 191 7.53 -15.51 8.67
N LEU A 192 7.21 -14.20 8.76
CA LEU A 192 7.04 -13.31 7.61
C LEU A 192 8.37 -12.77 7.07
N ASP A 193 9.26 -12.34 7.97
CA ASP A 193 10.58 -11.80 7.65
C ASP A 193 11.60 -12.12 8.74
N PRO A 194 12.31 -13.27 8.63
CA PRO A 194 13.33 -13.66 9.60
C PRO A 194 14.47 -12.65 9.76
N LEU A 195 14.80 -11.90 8.69
CA LEU A 195 15.88 -10.92 8.75
C LEU A 195 15.48 -9.69 9.57
N GLN A 196 14.23 -9.29 9.51
CA GLN A 196 13.70 -8.27 10.39
C GLN A 196 13.66 -8.75 11.86
N ALA A 197 13.26 -10.00 12.11
CA ALA A 197 13.23 -10.56 13.47
C ALA A 197 14.61 -10.46 14.13
N ILE A 198 15.69 -10.82 13.43
CA ILE A 198 17.07 -10.71 13.92
C ILE A 198 17.43 -9.26 14.29
N ARG A 199 17.00 -8.27 13.51
CA ARG A 199 17.26 -6.85 13.80
C ARG A 199 16.55 -6.39 15.08
N PHE A 200 15.38 -6.92 15.35
CA PHE A 200 14.63 -6.57 16.55
C PHE A 200 15.22 -7.20 17.82
N THR A 201 15.76 -8.42 17.76
CA THR A 201 16.44 -9.04 18.89
C THR A 201 17.77 -8.37 19.23
N ASN A 202 18.56 -7.98 18.23
CA ASN A 202 19.83 -7.30 18.45
C ASN A 202 19.69 -5.85 18.96
N SER A 203 18.48 -5.28 18.92
CA SER A 203 18.17 -3.94 19.41
C SER A 203 17.61 -3.95 20.84
N ALA A 204 17.47 -5.11 21.49
CA ALA A 204 17.08 -5.20 22.89
C ALA A 204 18.26 -4.75 23.78
N PRO A 205 18.09 -3.78 24.69
CA PRO A 205 19.11 -3.44 25.65
C PRO A 205 19.15 -4.54 26.73
N GLY A 206 20.21 -5.33 26.74
CA GLY A 206 20.42 -6.27 27.82
C GLY A 206 20.93 -7.63 27.41
N GLY A 207 22.13 -7.68 26.94
CA GLY A 207 22.97 -8.85 26.86
C GLY A 207 24.38 -8.44 27.25
N ASP A 208 24.56 -7.95 28.48
CA ASP A 208 25.87 -7.91 29.11
C ASP A 208 26.27 -9.37 29.36
N ASP A 209 26.94 -9.99 28.40
CA ASP A 209 27.81 -11.13 28.66
C ASP A 209 28.91 -10.63 29.62
N GLU A 210 28.71 -10.81 30.90
CA GLU A 210 29.83 -10.87 31.83
C GLU A 210 30.72 -12.03 31.42
N PRO A 211 31.98 -11.78 31.08
CA PRO A 211 32.96 -12.87 31.01
C PRO A 211 33.21 -13.33 32.43
N GLY A 212 32.61 -14.49 32.77
CA GLY A 212 32.94 -15.19 34.01
C GLY A 212 34.43 -15.47 34.09
N ASP A 213 34.97 -15.14 35.22
CA ASP A 213 36.29 -15.38 35.78
C ASP A 213 36.60 -16.89 35.88
#